data_1d693fa299cab1aed51f7de82da1d5b2
#
_entry.id   1d693fa299cab1aed51f7de82da1d5b2
#
_cell.length_a   1.000
_cell.length_b   1.000
_cell.length_c   1.000
_cell.angle_alpha   90.00
_cell.angle_beta   90.00
_cell.angle_gamma   90.00
#
_symmetry.space_group_name_H-M   'P 1'
#
loop_
_entity.id
_entity.type
_entity.pdbx_description
1 polymer ?
#
loop_
_entity_poly.entity_id
_entity_poly.type
_entity_poly.pdbx_seq_one_letter_code
_entity_poly.pdbx_strand_id
1 'polypeptide(L)'
;MAEIKFENVSKSFGKTTVIENMNLTLPDGKFTVLLGPSGCGKTTLLRMIAGIGPESSGTVYMNGKDLKNVPPGERDIAMVFQSYALYPTMSVRENIEFCLKNNKIPKAERKKRVEAVAKRVDLTDYLDRKPSQLSGGQRQRVALARAMVKEPQVFLMDEPLSNLDAKFEPLFEVNSYNYIIN
;
A
#
# COMPACT_ATOMS: atom_id res chain seq x y z
N MET A 1 7.68 -11.48 -3.18
CA MET A 1 7.28 -10.88 -1.90
C MET A 1 8.54 -10.59 -1.11
N ALA A 2 8.47 -9.95 0.06
CA ALA A 2 9.69 -9.54 0.76
C ALA A 2 9.49 -9.61 2.28
N GLU A 3 10.54 -10.02 3.01
CA GLU A 3 10.61 -9.89 4.47
C GLU A 3 10.80 -8.42 4.86
N ILE A 4 10.07 -7.95 5.88
CA ILE A 4 10.28 -6.64 6.50
C ILE A 4 10.73 -6.86 7.93
N LYS A 5 11.86 -6.25 8.33
CA LYS A 5 12.40 -6.33 9.68
C LYS A 5 12.58 -4.93 10.28
N PHE A 6 12.16 -4.77 11.52
CA PHE A 6 12.39 -3.60 12.34
C PHE A 6 13.41 -3.95 13.43
N GLU A 7 14.46 -3.15 13.55
CA GLU A 7 15.50 -3.32 14.58
C GLU A 7 15.60 -2.06 15.44
N ASN A 8 15.24 -2.18 16.72
CA ASN A 8 15.28 -1.12 17.73
C ASN A 8 14.62 0.19 17.26
N VAL A 9 13.51 0.05 16.50
CA VAL A 9 12.84 1.17 15.86
C VAL A 9 12.02 1.95 16.86
N SER A 10 12.25 3.27 16.91
CA SER A 10 11.39 4.19 17.63
C SER A 10 10.87 5.29 16.70
N LYS A 11 9.67 5.78 17.00
CA LYS A 11 9.05 6.90 16.28
C LYS A 11 8.40 7.86 17.25
N SER A 12 8.85 9.11 17.19
CA SER A 12 8.30 10.22 17.98
C SER A 12 7.82 11.35 17.05
N PHE A 13 6.80 12.05 17.50
CA PHE A 13 6.27 13.27 16.90
C PHE A 13 6.37 14.38 17.97
N GLY A 14 7.35 15.26 17.83
CA GLY A 14 7.69 16.23 18.86
C GLY A 14 8.06 15.51 20.16
N LYS A 15 7.29 15.75 21.22
CA LYS A 15 7.51 15.14 22.56
C LYS A 15 6.77 13.81 22.78
N THR A 16 5.93 13.39 21.83
CA THR A 16 5.12 12.17 21.97
C THR A 16 5.78 11.01 21.24
N THR A 17 6.18 9.98 21.97
CA THR A 17 6.66 8.71 21.39
C THR A 17 5.47 7.80 21.11
N VAL A 18 5.32 7.39 19.84
CA VAL A 18 4.24 6.52 19.36
C VAL A 18 4.69 5.07 19.26
N ILE A 19 5.96 4.85 18.90
CA ILE A 19 6.58 3.53 18.84
C ILE A 19 7.90 3.62 19.59
N GLU A 20 8.16 2.68 20.49
CA GLU A 20 9.35 2.66 21.33
C GLU A 20 10.09 1.33 21.22
N ASN A 21 11.37 1.40 20.83
CA ASN A 21 12.31 0.29 20.77
C ASN A 21 11.74 -1.02 20.16
N MET A 22 10.96 -0.88 19.08
CA MET A 22 10.27 -2.00 18.48
C MET A 22 11.23 -2.91 17.71
N ASN A 23 11.13 -4.22 17.98
CA ASN A 23 11.78 -5.27 17.22
C ASN A 23 10.70 -6.21 16.67
N LEU A 24 10.57 -6.27 15.34
CA LEU A 24 9.51 -7.01 14.67
C LEU A 24 10.01 -7.53 13.34
N THR A 25 9.68 -8.78 13.01
CA THR A 25 9.89 -9.36 11.68
C THR A 25 8.57 -9.77 11.07
N LEU A 26 8.27 -9.21 9.90
CA LEU A 26 7.14 -9.59 9.06
C LEU A 26 7.67 -10.55 7.99
N PRO A 27 7.31 -11.84 8.03
CA PRO A 27 7.91 -12.85 7.18
C PRO A 27 7.50 -12.69 5.71
N ASP A 28 8.40 -13.09 4.82
CA ASP A 28 8.11 -13.14 3.38
C ASP A 28 6.93 -14.07 3.07
N GLY A 29 6.14 -13.70 2.06
CA GLY A 29 5.04 -14.52 1.54
C GLY A 29 3.85 -14.67 2.49
N LYS A 30 3.76 -13.89 3.56
CA LYS A 30 2.65 -13.94 4.51
C LYS A 30 1.74 -12.71 4.42
N PHE A 31 0.46 -12.94 4.67
CA PHE A 31 -0.49 -11.87 4.93
C PHE A 31 -0.45 -11.54 6.43
N THR A 32 -0.02 -10.34 6.77
CA THR A 32 0.10 -9.88 8.15
C THR A 32 -0.95 -8.82 8.45
N VAL A 33 -1.71 -9.01 9.53
CA VAL A 33 -2.71 -8.05 10.01
C VAL A 33 -2.19 -7.35 11.26
N LEU A 34 -2.20 -6.03 11.26
CA LEU A 34 -1.89 -5.20 12.43
C LEU A 34 -3.18 -4.87 13.16
N LEU A 35 -3.35 -5.40 14.37
CA LEU A 35 -4.50 -5.13 15.23
C LEU A 35 -4.10 -4.20 16.37
N GLY A 36 -5.03 -3.38 16.83
CA GLY A 36 -4.84 -2.48 17.95
C GLY A 36 -5.82 -1.31 17.93
N PRO A 37 -5.97 -0.57 19.02
CA PRO A 37 -6.87 0.58 19.12
C PRO A 37 -6.48 1.71 18.17
N SER A 38 -7.40 2.65 17.93
CA SER A 38 -7.09 3.84 17.15
C SER A 38 -5.95 4.64 17.84
N GLY A 39 -5.00 5.11 17.03
CA GLY A 39 -3.85 5.88 17.53
C GLY A 39 -2.67 5.07 18.07
N CYS A 40 -2.72 3.73 18.13
CA CYS A 40 -1.61 2.90 18.61
C CYS A 40 -0.40 2.80 17.66
N GLY A 41 -0.39 3.49 16.52
CA GLY A 41 0.77 3.56 15.62
C GLY A 41 0.71 2.67 14.37
N LYS A 42 -0.38 1.95 14.06
CA LYS A 42 -0.51 1.09 12.87
C LYS A 42 -0.19 1.82 11.56
N THR A 43 -0.87 2.93 11.32
CA THR A 43 -0.60 3.79 10.15
C THR A 43 0.84 4.33 10.14
N THR A 44 1.38 4.63 11.31
CA THR A 44 2.78 5.08 11.45
C THR A 44 3.75 4.00 11.01
N LEU A 45 3.51 2.75 11.43
CA LEU A 45 4.31 1.59 11.02
C LEU A 45 4.27 1.41 9.50
N LEU A 46 3.09 1.39 8.91
CA LEU A 46 2.92 1.27 7.45
C LEU A 46 3.64 2.39 6.69
N ARG A 47 3.55 3.64 7.20
CA ARG A 47 4.24 4.79 6.60
C ARG A 47 5.75 4.70 6.70
N MET A 48 6.31 4.17 7.77
CA MET A 48 7.76 3.94 7.88
C MET A 48 8.24 2.93 6.83
N ILE A 49 7.52 1.81 6.64
CA ILE A 49 7.83 0.84 5.59
C ILE A 49 7.76 1.52 4.20
N ALA A 50 6.71 2.30 3.94
CA ALA A 50 6.54 3.01 2.67
C ALA A 50 7.55 4.15 2.45
N GLY A 51 8.32 4.57 3.47
CA GLY A 51 9.25 5.69 3.40
C GLY A 51 8.60 7.06 3.52
N ILE A 52 7.35 7.10 4.01
CA ILE A 52 6.58 8.33 4.22
C ILE A 52 6.62 8.67 5.71
N GLY A 53 7.66 9.33 6.15
CA GLY A 53 7.93 9.64 7.55
C GLY A 53 8.85 8.60 8.20
N PRO A 54 10.16 8.80 8.07
CA PRO A 54 11.17 7.85 8.56
C PRO A 54 11.10 7.67 10.08
N GLU A 55 11.68 6.60 10.56
CA GLU A 55 11.90 6.32 11.98
C GLU A 55 12.70 7.45 12.64
N SER A 56 12.51 7.65 13.96
CA SER A 56 13.30 8.58 14.75
C SER A 56 14.65 7.97 15.17
N SER A 57 14.65 6.64 15.41
CA SER A 57 15.86 5.83 15.65
C SER A 57 15.63 4.38 15.23
N GLY A 58 16.67 3.59 15.18
CA GLY A 58 16.65 2.21 14.71
C GLY A 58 16.69 2.11 13.19
N THR A 59 16.36 0.95 12.64
CA THR A 59 16.42 0.71 11.20
C THR A 59 15.32 -0.24 10.73
N VAL A 60 14.74 0.08 9.58
CA VAL A 60 13.79 -0.77 8.86
C VAL A 60 14.52 -1.43 7.68
N TYR A 61 14.43 -2.74 7.57
CA TYR A 61 15.02 -3.52 6.48
C TYR A 61 13.95 -4.14 5.61
N MET A 62 14.24 -4.30 4.32
CA MET A 62 13.47 -5.13 3.38
C MET A 62 14.43 -6.11 2.70
N ASN A 63 14.20 -7.42 2.86
CA ASN A 63 15.11 -8.48 2.40
C ASN A 63 16.58 -8.24 2.82
N GLY A 64 16.79 -7.80 4.07
CA GLY A 64 18.12 -7.49 4.62
C GLY A 64 18.72 -6.16 4.15
N LYS A 65 18.08 -5.43 3.22
CA LYS A 65 18.54 -4.11 2.77
C LYS A 65 17.97 -3.01 3.67
N ASP A 66 18.84 -2.16 4.22
CA ASP A 66 18.46 -0.96 4.97
C ASP A 66 17.66 0.01 4.08
N LEU A 67 16.47 0.41 4.56
CA LEU A 67 15.57 1.33 3.86
C LEU A 67 15.75 2.81 4.23
N LYS A 68 16.61 3.14 5.17
CA LYS A 68 16.73 4.48 5.76
C LYS A 68 16.89 5.61 4.73
N ASN A 69 17.72 5.38 3.72
CA ASN A 69 18.02 6.36 2.67
C ASN A 69 17.39 6.01 1.33
N VAL A 70 16.47 5.03 1.29
CA VAL A 70 15.77 4.64 0.06
C VAL A 70 14.49 5.45 -0.06
N PRO A 71 14.35 6.31 -1.10
CA PRO A 71 13.15 7.10 -1.30
C PRO A 71 11.93 6.21 -1.57
N PRO A 72 10.69 6.66 -1.24
CA PRO A 72 9.46 5.87 -1.40
C PRO A 72 9.26 5.28 -2.81
N GLY A 73 9.64 6.04 -3.84
CA GLY A 73 9.51 5.61 -5.24
C GLY A 73 10.38 4.40 -5.61
N GLU A 74 11.48 4.18 -4.89
CA GLU A 74 12.48 3.14 -5.14
C GLU A 74 12.31 1.89 -4.25
N ARG A 75 11.35 1.90 -3.30
CA ARG A 75 11.16 0.82 -2.33
C ARG A 75 10.43 -0.40 -2.87
N ASP A 76 10.02 -0.44 -4.10
CA ASP A 76 9.20 -1.53 -4.67
C ASP A 76 8.01 -1.96 -3.78
N ILE A 77 7.38 -0.95 -3.19
CA ILE A 77 6.24 -1.07 -2.27
C ILE A 77 5.05 -0.33 -2.88
N ALA A 78 3.85 -0.86 -2.72
CA ALA A 78 2.63 -0.13 -2.99
C ALA A 78 1.83 0.06 -1.70
N MET A 79 1.25 1.24 -1.53
CA MET A 79 0.41 1.56 -0.38
C MET A 79 -0.96 2.06 -0.82
N VAL A 80 -1.99 1.45 -0.24
CA VAL A 80 -3.37 1.91 -0.33
C VAL A 80 -3.70 2.68 0.94
N PHE A 81 -4.00 3.97 0.80
CA PHE A 81 -4.32 4.87 1.91
C PHE A 81 -5.81 4.79 2.24
N GLN A 82 -6.16 5.04 3.50
CA GLN A 82 -7.53 5.15 3.97
C GLN A 82 -8.37 6.17 3.16
N SER A 83 -7.77 7.30 2.76
CA SER A 83 -8.40 8.34 1.93
C SER A 83 -8.36 8.05 0.43
N TYR A 84 -7.89 6.84 0.03
CA TYR A 84 -7.65 6.42 -1.36
C TYR A 84 -6.57 7.22 -2.09
N ALA A 85 -6.33 8.48 -1.75
CA ALA A 85 -5.33 9.40 -2.33
C ALA A 85 -5.34 9.41 -3.88
N LEU A 86 -6.52 9.44 -4.48
CA LEU A 86 -6.67 9.52 -5.94
C LEU A 86 -6.35 10.92 -6.46
N TYR A 87 -5.80 11.00 -7.66
CA TYR A 87 -5.60 12.26 -8.38
C TYR A 87 -6.94 12.75 -8.93
N PRO A 88 -7.54 13.82 -8.40
CA PRO A 88 -8.93 14.18 -8.69
C PRO A 88 -9.15 14.69 -10.11
N THR A 89 -8.12 15.23 -10.75
CA THR A 89 -8.15 15.75 -12.12
C THR A 89 -7.96 14.68 -13.18
N MET A 90 -7.43 13.51 -12.80
CA MET A 90 -7.14 12.38 -13.70
C MET A 90 -8.33 11.43 -13.78
N SER A 91 -8.53 10.79 -14.94
CA SER A 91 -9.46 9.69 -15.10
C SER A 91 -9.01 8.45 -14.30
N VAL A 92 -9.87 7.43 -14.19
CA VAL A 92 -9.52 6.12 -13.59
C VAL A 92 -8.32 5.52 -14.30
N ARG A 93 -8.34 5.49 -15.64
CA ARG A 93 -7.23 5.01 -16.47
C ARG A 93 -5.93 5.73 -16.13
N GLU A 94 -5.96 7.05 -16.10
CA GLU A 94 -4.78 7.87 -15.81
C GLU A 94 -4.27 7.67 -14.39
N ASN A 95 -5.17 7.53 -13.40
CA ASN A 95 -4.79 7.19 -12.03
C ASN A 95 -4.04 5.86 -11.95
N ILE A 96 -4.54 4.82 -12.65
CA ILE A 96 -3.92 3.48 -12.64
C ILE A 96 -2.58 3.51 -13.39
N GLU A 97 -2.51 4.14 -14.58
CA GLU A 97 -1.28 4.12 -15.39
C GLU A 97 -0.18 5.04 -14.89
N PHE A 98 -0.45 5.93 -13.93
CA PHE A 98 0.44 7.01 -13.51
C PHE A 98 1.85 6.51 -13.14
N CYS A 99 1.95 5.47 -12.32
CA CYS A 99 3.24 4.89 -11.93
C CYS A 99 3.98 4.26 -13.12
N LEU A 100 3.27 3.61 -14.03
CA LEU A 100 3.85 3.01 -15.23
C LEU A 100 4.42 4.07 -16.17
N LYS A 101 3.74 5.23 -16.28
CA LYS A 101 4.19 6.36 -17.07
C LYS A 101 5.49 6.95 -16.50
N ASN A 102 5.54 7.13 -15.16
CA ASN A 102 6.75 7.61 -14.47
C ASN A 102 7.93 6.66 -14.64
N ASN A 103 7.67 5.35 -14.69
CA ASN A 103 8.67 4.31 -14.94
C ASN A 103 9.00 4.15 -16.44
N LYS A 104 8.53 5.07 -17.31
CA LYS A 104 8.79 5.10 -18.76
C LYS A 104 8.35 3.83 -19.51
N ILE A 105 7.36 3.09 -18.98
CA ILE A 105 6.80 1.92 -19.66
C ILE A 105 6.13 2.35 -20.98
N PRO A 106 6.34 1.64 -22.11
CA PRO A 106 5.74 1.97 -23.41
C PRO A 106 4.21 2.03 -23.37
N LYS A 107 3.61 2.95 -24.14
CA LYS A 107 2.15 3.21 -24.13
C LYS A 107 1.30 1.95 -24.38
N ALA A 108 1.71 1.10 -25.31
CA ALA A 108 0.99 -0.13 -25.63
C ALA A 108 0.96 -1.10 -24.42
N GLU A 109 2.09 -1.27 -23.73
CA GLU A 109 2.20 -2.11 -22.55
C GLU A 109 1.41 -1.52 -21.37
N ARG A 110 1.48 -0.20 -21.13
CA ARG A 110 0.65 0.46 -20.11
C ARG A 110 -0.83 0.18 -20.31
N LYS A 111 -1.33 0.36 -21.56
CA LYS A 111 -2.73 0.09 -21.90
C LYS A 111 -3.12 -1.34 -21.52
N LYS A 112 -2.31 -2.33 -21.93
CA LYS A 112 -2.54 -3.75 -21.64
C LYS A 112 -2.61 -4.02 -20.12
N ARG A 113 -1.65 -3.51 -19.35
CA ARG A 113 -1.63 -3.70 -17.88
C ARG A 113 -2.81 -3.03 -17.19
N VAL A 114 -3.15 -1.80 -17.58
CA VAL A 114 -4.31 -1.07 -17.03
C VAL A 114 -5.61 -1.83 -17.29
N GLU A 115 -5.85 -2.31 -18.52
CA GLU A 115 -7.05 -3.07 -18.86
C GLU A 115 -7.12 -4.40 -18.10
N ALA A 116 -6.00 -5.10 -17.97
CA ALA A 116 -5.94 -6.35 -17.22
C ALA A 116 -6.28 -6.14 -15.73
N VAL A 117 -5.71 -5.13 -15.10
CA VAL A 117 -5.99 -4.81 -13.68
C VAL A 117 -7.42 -4.30 -13.51
N ALA A 118 -7.90 -3.42 -14.40
CA ALA A 118 -9.27 -2.90 -14.34
C ALA A 118 -10.31 -4.02 -14.42
N LYS A 119 -10.08 -5.03 -15.25
CA LYS A 119 -10.94 -6.21 -15.33
C LYS A 119 -10.98 -7.01 -14.02
N ARG A 120 -9.83 -7.15 -13.33
CA ARG A 120 -9.74 -7.89 -12.05
C ARG A 120 -10.51 -7.23 -10.91
N VAL A 121 -10.70 -5.92 -10.97
CA VAL A 121 -11.39 -5.14 -9.92
C VAL A 121 -12.72 -4.54 -10.40
N ASP A 122 -13.31 -5.06 -11.48
CA ASP A 122 -14.60 -4.62 -12.05
C ASP A 122 -14.65 -3.10 -12.33
N LEU A 123 -13.62 -2.55 -12.96
CA LEU A 123 -13.52 -1.12 -13.32
C LEU A 123 -13.51 -0.84 -14.82
N THR A 124 -13.69 -1.84 -15.66
CA THR A 124 -13.58 -1.70 -17.13
C THR A 124 -14.46 -0.58 -17.69
N ASP A 125 -15.73 -0.51 -17.24
CA ASP A 125 -16.71 0.47 -17.71
C ASP A 125 -16.54 1.87 -17.09
N TYR A 126 -15.57 2.01 -16.18
CA TYR A 126 -15.33 3.26 -15.42
C TYR A 126 -14.00 3.93 -15.80
N LEU A 127 -13.21 3.33 -16.72
CA LEU A 127 -11.84 3.76 -17.00
C LEU A 127 -11.73 5.23 -17.42
N ASP A 128 -12.73 5.77 -18.10
CA ASP A 128 -12.71 7.16 -18.59
C ASP A 128 -13.41 8.16 -17.64
N ARG A 129 -13.94 7.68 -16.51
CA ARG A 129 -14.55 8.54 -15.49
C ARG A 129 -13.50 9.18 -14.58
N LYS A 130 -13.85 10.33 -13.97
CA LYS A 130 -13.06 10.97 -12.92
C LYS A 130 -13.49 10.47 -11.53
N PRO A 131 -12.64 10.57 -10.50
CA PRO A 131 -12.96 10.18 -9.12
C PRO A 131 -14.25 10.79 -8.56
N SER A 132 -14.60 12.01 -8.96
CA SER A 132 -15.84 12.69 -8.56
C SER A 132 -17.12 12.00 -9.05
N GLN A 133 -17.02 11.16 -10.08
CA GLN A 133 -18.13 10.43 -10.70
C GLN A 133 -18.25 8.98 -10.17
N LEU A 134 -17.51 8.65 -9.13
CA LEU A 134 -17.42 7.28 -8.58
C LEU A 134 -17.99 7.21 -7.17
N SER A 135 -18.58 6.05 -6.83
CA SER A 135 -18.93 5.71 -5.46
C SER A 135 -17.70 5.51 -4.57
N GLY A 136 -17.87 5.43 -3.25
CA GLY A 136 -16.79 5.14 -2.29
C GLY A 136 -16.06 3.84 -2.62
N GLY A 137 -16.80 2.74 -2.81
CA GLY A 137 -16.25 1.45 -3.18
C GLY A 137 -15.54 1.45 -4.54
N GLN A 138 -16.07 2.20 -5.53
CA GLN A 138 -15.39 2.36 -6.82
C GLN A 138 -14.06 3.11 -6.67
N ARG A 139 -14.01 4.20 -5.89
CA ARG A 139 -12.76 4.92 -5.60
C ARG A 139 -11.73 4.03 -4.90
N GLN A 140 -12.17 3.20 -3.97
CA GLN A 140 -11.31 2.23 -3.30
C GLN A 140 -10.73 1.22 -4.28
N ARG A 141 -11.55 0.68 -5.20
CA ARG A 141 -11.08 -0.25 -6.24
C ARG A 141 -10.08 0.42 -7.19
N VAL A 142 -10.23 1.72 -7.49
CA VAL A 142 -9.22 2.46 -8.27
C VAL A 142 -7.89 2.55 -7.50
N ALA A 143 -7.92 2.82 -6.19
CA ALA A 143 -6.71 2.86 -5.38
C ALA A 143 -6.02 1.48 -5.33
N LEU A 144 -6.81 0.42 -5.22
CA LEU A 144 -6.32 -0.96 -5.27
C LEU A 144 -5.70 -1.28 -6.64
N ALA A 145 -6.39 -0.96 -7.75
CA ALA A 145 -5.88 -1.16 -9.10
C ALA A 145 -4.56 -0.41 -9.35
N ARG A 146 -4.46 0.84 -8.84
CA ARG A 146 -3.23 1.65 -8.92
C ARG A 146 -2.05 1.00 -8.18
N ALA A 147 -2.32 0.35 -7.07
CA ALA A 147 -1.31 -0.38 -6.33
C ALA A 147 -0.93 -1.69 -7.02
N MET A 148 -1.92 -2.46 -7.52
CA MET A 148 -1.72 -3.75 -8.20
C MET A 148 -0.95 -3.64 -9.51
N VAL A 149 -1.18 -2.58 -10.30
CA VAL A 149 -0.54 -2.41 -11.61
C VAL A 149 0.99 -2.22 -11.52
N LYS A 150 1.49 -1.83 -10.35
CA LYS A 150 2.92 -1.70 -10.03
C LYS A 150 3.60 -3.06 -9.87
N GLU A 151 2.84 -4.13 -9.55
CA GLU A 151 3.36 -5.47 -9.22
C GLU A 151 4.41 -5.43 -8.10
N PRO A 152 4.13 -4.82 -6.94
CA PRO A 152 5.13 -4.56 -5.89
C PRO A 152 5.51 -5.84 -5.14
N GLN A 153 6.70 -5.86 -4.52
CA GLN A 153 7.11 -6.92 -3.61
C GLN A 153 6.35 -6.88 -2.28
N VAL A 154 5.96 -5.70 -1.80
CA VAL A 154 5.19 -5.51 -0.56
C VAL A 154 3.95 -4.67 -0.84
N PHE A 155 2.81 -5.15 -0.37
CA PHE A 155 1.52 -4.48 -0.47
C PHE A 155 1.09 -4.02 0.92
N LEU A 156 0.98 -2.71 1.12
CA LEU A 156 0.55 -2.09 2.37
C LEU A 156 -0.87 -1.57 2.25
N MET A 157 -1.71 -1.88 3.22
CA MET A 157 -3.10 -1.42 3.26
C MET A 157 -3.42 -0.78 4.59
N ASP A 158 -3.80 0.50 4.57
CA ASP A 158 -4.19 1.27 5.73
C ASP A 158 -5.72 1.32 5.82
N GLU A 159 -6.32 0.50 6.71
CA GLU A 159 -7.78 0.34 6.90
C GLU A 159 -8.55 -0.01 5.60
N PRO A 160 -8.17 -1.07 4.86
CA PRO A 160 -8.74 -1.36 3.54
C PRO A 160 -10.19 -1.83 3.57
N LEU A 161 -10.68 -2.33 4.72
CA LEU A 161 -11.95 -3.08 4.78
C LEU A 161 -13.18 -2.23 5.09
N SER A 162 -13.03 -0.94 5.33
CA SER A 162 -14.17 -0.07 5.71
C SER A 162 -15.27 0.04 4.62
N ASN A 163 -14.97 -0.30 3.36
CA ASN A 163 -15.90 -0.21 2.22
C ASN A 163 -15.67 -1.27 1.12
N LEU A 164 -14.92 -2.35 1.40
CA LEU A 164 -14.76 -3.45 0.44
C LEU A 164 -15.97 -4.38 0.49
N ASP A 165 -16.59 -4.61 -0.68
CA ASP A 165 -17.56 -5.68 -0.85
C ASP A 165 -16.87 -7.03 -0.60
N ALA A 166 -17.51 -7.95 0.13
CA ALA A 166 -17.02 -9.31 0.42
C ALA A 166 -16.58 -10.10 -0.84
N LYS A 167 -17.03 -9.70 -2.02
CA LYS A 167 -16.65 -10.25 -3.32
C LYS A 167 -15.16 -10.13 -3.64
N PHE A 168 -14.43 -9.21 -3.01
CA PHE A 168 -12.99 -8.98 -3.27
C PHE A 168 -12.07 -9.63 -2.24
N GLU A 169 -12.61 -10.29 -1.21
CA GLU A 169 -11.81 -11.08 -0.27
C GLU A 169 -10.93 -12.14 -0.97
N PRO A 170 -11.38 -12.85 -2.05
CA PRO A 170 -10.55 -13.82 -2.74
C PRO A 170 -9.35 -13.25 -3.50
N LEU A 171 -9.29 -11.92 -3.75
CA LEU A 171 -8.10 -11.30 -4.33
C LEU A 171 -6.89 -11.33 -3.40
N PHE A 172 -7.14 -11.60 -2.12
CA PHE A 172 -6.15 -11.80 -1.07
C PHE A 172 -6.29 -13.25 -0.59
N GLU A 173 -5.80 -14.24 -1.38
CA GLU A 173 -5.75 -15.63 -0.92
C GLU A 173 -4.92 -15.72 0.36
N VAL A 174 -5.62 -15.83 1.48
CA VAL A 174 -5.05 -15.81 2.81
C VAL A 174 -4.80 -17.23 3.26
N ASN A 175 -3.66 -17.78 2.88
CA ASN A 175 -3.27 -19.12 3.32
C ASN A 175 -2.68 -19.17 4.73
N SER A 176 -2.44 -18.04 5.40
CA SER A 176 -2.05 -18.00 6.81
C SER A 176 -2.13 -16.59 7.39
N TYR A 177 -2.83 -16.43 8.51
CA TYR A 177 -2.89 -15.19 9.30
C TYR A 177 -1.80 -15.25 10.37
N ASN A 178 -0.93 -14.24 10.38
CA ASN A 178 -0.12 -13.92 11.56
C ASN A 178 -0.76 -12.71 12.24
N TYR A 179 -1.30 -12.90 13.42
CA TYR A 179 -1.87 -11.83 14.24
C TYR A 179 -0.76 -11.26 15.13
N ILE A 180 -0.55 -9.94 15.06
CA ILE A 180 0.25 -9.23 16.04
C ILE A 180 -0.75 -8.53 16.99
N ILE A 181 -0.89 -9.10 18.17
CA ILE A 181 -1.70 -8.53 19.26
C ILE A 181 -0.71 -7.86 20.21
N ASN A 182 -0.88 -6.58 20.44
CA ASN A 182 -0.29 -5.84 21.58
C ASN A 182 -1.38 -5.53 22.58
#